data_e6e33b58de4162a7e555a0763e8b2267
#
_entry.id   e6e33b58de4162a7e555a0763e8b2267
#
_cell.length_a   1.000
_cell.length_b   1.000
_cell.length_c   1.000
_cell.angle_alpha   90.00
_cell.angle_beta   90.00
_cell.angle_gamma   90.00
#
_symmetry.space_group_name_H-M   'P 1'
#
loop_
_entity.id
_entity.type
_entity.pdbx_description
1 polymer ?
#
loop_
_entity_poly.entity_id
_entity_poly.type
_entity_poly.pdbx_seq_one_letter_code
_entity_poly.pdbx_strand_id
1 'polypeptide(L)'
;MDWSPPDAWDRLRAWLEGVIPGLPEKPKALVIASAHWEADPVRVTTMASPDLVYDYGGFPPHTYKLTWPAPGAPDLAQRIRGLLTTAGIDSADEPER
;
A
#
# COMPACT_ATOMS: atom_id res chain seq x y z
N MET A 1 -16.03 8.98 3.06
CA MET A 1 -15.15 9.83 2.21
C MET A 1 -15.67 11.24 2.18
N ASP A 2 -14.75 12.19 2.22
CA ASP A 2 -15.09 13.62 2.35
C ASP A 2 -15.18 14.30 0.99
N TRP A 3 -16.11 13.84 0.17
CA TRP A 3 -16.31 14.37 -1.18
C TRP A 3 -17.64 15.11 -1.30
N SER A 4 -17.73 15.99 -2.27
CA SER A 4 -18.98 16.72 -2.58
C SER A 4 -19.43 16.38 -4.00
N PRO A 5 -20.64 15.79 -4.15
CA PRO A 5 -21.60 15.45 -3.09
C PRO A 5 -21.08 14.35 -2.15
N PRO A 6 -21.57 14.29 -0.89
CA PRO A 6 -21.06 13.34 0.09
C PRO A 6 -21.17 11.86 -0.29
N ASP A 7 -22.11 11.52 -1.17
CA ASP A 7 -22.37 10.15 -1.62
C ASP A 7 -21.67 9.79 -2.93
N ALA A 8 -20.79 10.67 -3.45
CA ALA A 8 -20.16 10.50 -4.76
C ALA A 8 -19.38 9.19 -4.89
N TRP A 9 -18.83 8.67 -3.79
CA TRP A 9 -17.97 7.49 -3.77
C TRP A 9 -18.56 6.31 -3.01
N ASP A 10 -19.87 6.33 -2.68
CA ASP A 10 -20.49 5.28 -1.86
C ASP A 10 -20.37 3.88 -2.47
N ARG A 11 -20.54 3.78 -3.78
CA ARG A 11 -20.41 2.48 -4.48
C ARG A 11 -18.98 1.95 -4.41
N LEU A 12 -18.00 2.82 -4.62
CA LEU A 12 -16.59 2.44 -4.53
C LEU A 12 -16.24 2.04 -3.10
N ARG A 13 -16.71 2.80 -2.12
CA ARG A 13 -16.50 2.48 -0.70
C ARG A 13 -17.05 1.11 -0.35
N ALA A 14 -18.29 0.82 -0.76
CA ALA A 14 -18.92 -0.47 -0.51
C ALA A 14 -18.13 -1.61 -1.17
N TRP A 15 -17.64 -1.40 -2.39
CA TRP A 15 -16.82 -2.38 -3.08
C TRP A 15 -15.51 -2.66 -2.33
N LEU A 16 -14.82 -1.59 -1.90
CA LEU A 16 -13.57 -1.71 -1.14
C LEU A 16 -13.77 -2.44 0.18
N GLU A 17 -14.85 -2.13 0.90
CA GLU A 17 -15.18 -2.79 2.16
C GLU A 17 -15.51 -4.28 1.96
N GLY A 18 -15.95 -4.67 0.77
CA GLY A 18 -16.29 -6.04 0.42
C GLY A 18 -15.16 -6.88 -0.13
N VAL A 19 -13.98 -6.27 -0.42
CA VAL A 19 -12.89 -6.99 -1.09
C VAL A 19 -12.37 -8.17 -0.26
N ILE A 20 -12.00 -7.94 0.98
CA ILE A 20 -11.46 -9.00 1.85
C ILE A 20 -12.49 -10.07 2.17
N PRO A 21 -13.73 -9.72 2.60
CA PRO A 21 -14.76 -10.73 2.81
C PRO A 21 -15.11 -11.55 1.57
N GLY A 22 -14.94 -10.97 0.37
CA GLY A 22 -15.22 -11.65 -0.89
C GLY A 22 -14.16 -12.65 -1.35
N LEU A 23 -13.01 -12.71 -0.68
CA LEU A 23 -11.93 -13.64 -1.02
C LEU A 23 -12.18 -15.01 -0.39
N PRO A 24 -11.65 -16.11 -1.00
CA PRO A 24 -11.79 -17.46 -0.43
C PRO A 24 -11.20 -17.57 0.98
N GLU A 25 -10.13 -16.84 1.24
CA GLU A 25 -9.51 -16.75 2.56
C GLU A 25 -8.86 -15.39 2.73
N LYS A 26 -8.62 -14.99 3.98
CA LYS A 26 -7.91 -13.74 4.27
C LYS A 26 -6.46 -13.86 3.79
N PRO A 27 -5.97 -12.95 2.95
CA PRO A 27 -4.59 -12.98 2.49
C PRO A 27 -3.63 -12.75 3.65
N LYS A 28 -2.46 -13.41 3.59
CA LYS A 28 -1.40 -13.24 4.60
C LYS A 28 -0.61 -11.95 4.40
N ALA A 29 -0.59 -11.42 3.19
CA ALA A 29 0.09 -10.17 2.84
C ALA A 29 -0.54 -9.57 1.60
N LEU A 30 -0.28 -8.29 1.38
CA LEU A 30 -0.67 -7.56 0.17
C LEU A 30 0.60 -7.01 -0.49
N VAL A 31 0.66 -7.14 -1.81
CA VAL A 31 1.67 -6.48 -2.62
C VAL A 31 1.01 -5.31 -3.34
N ILE A 32 1.52 -4.11 -3.10
CA ILE A 32 0.94 -2.88 -3.66
C ILE A 32 2.01 -2.16 -4.47
N ALA A 33 1.70 -1.87 -5.73
CA ALA A 33 2.50 -0.99 -6.58
C ALA A 33 1.77 0.35 -6.68
N SER A 34 2.38 1.41 -6.15
CA SER A 34 1.76 2.73 -6.10
C SER A 34 2.40 3.68 -7.10
N ALA A 35 1.57 4.36 -7.89
CA ALA A 35 2.02 5.44 -8.76
C ALA A 35 2.46 6.68 -7.98
N HIS A 36 2.14 6.78 -6.70
CA HIS A 36 2.60 7.86 -5.83
C HIS A 36 4.02 7.66 -5.30
N TRP A 37 4.63 6.53 -5.58
CA TRP A 37 5.98 6.23 -5.14
C TRP A 37 6.85 5.86 -6.34
N GLU A 38 7.65 6.80 -6.79
CA GLU A 38 8.60 6.62 -7.88
C GLU A 38 10.01 6.46 -7.32
N ALA A 39 10.74 5.49 -7.82
CA ALA A 39 12.13 5.28 -7.43
C ALA A 39 12.90 4.60 -8.55
N ASP A 40 14.18 4.92 -8.66
CA ASP A 40 15.11 4.30 -9.60
C ASP A 40 16.40 3.95 -8.84
N PRO A 41 16.72 2.68 -8.67
CA PRO A 41 15.96 1.49 -9.11
C PRO A 41 14.62 1.33 -8.36
N VAL A 42 13.81 0.38 -8.81
CA VAL A 42 12.59 -0.02 -8.09
C VAL A 42 12.93 -0.34 -6.65
N ARG A 43 12.13 0.15 -5.71
CA ARG A 43 12.34 -0.11 -4.28
C ARG A 43 11.19 -0.91 -3.70
N VAL A 44 11.50 -1.75 -2.73
CA VAL A 44 10.53 -2.59 -2.03
C VAL A 44 10.65 -2.31 -0.54
N THR A 45 9.55 -1.98 0.12
CA THR A 45 9.51 -1.73 1.57
C THR A 45 9.94 -2.98 2.33
N THR A 46 10.95 -2.83 3.19
CA THR A 46 11.52 -3.92 3.99
C THR A 46 11.27 -3.78 5.48
N MET A 47 10.54 -2.75 5.90
CA MET A 47 10.25 -2.50 7.31
C MET A 47 9.30 -3.55 7.88
N ALA A 48 9.55 -3.97 9.12
CA ALA A 48 8.64 -4.87 9.83
C ALA A 48 7.37 -4.18 10.31
N SER A 49 7.42 -2.87 10.55
CA SER A 49 6.30 -2.08 11.07
C SER A 49 6.25 -0.71 10.37
N PRO A 50 5.88 -0.68 9.08
CA PRO A 50 5.83 0.58 8.34
C PRO A 50 4.67 1.46 8.79
N ASP A 51 4.90 2.77 8.82
CA ASP A 51 3.85 3.77 9.02
C ASP A 51 3.17 4.11 7.69
N LEU A 52 1.97 4.69 7.79
CA LEU A 52 1.32 5.27 6.63
C LEU A 52 2.09 6.50 6.16
N VAL A 53 2.13 6.68 4.84
CA VAL A 53 2.71 7.86 4.21
C VAL A 53 1.57 8.75 3.71
N TYR A 54 1.51 9.98 4.22
CA TYR A 54 0.49 10.95 3.82
C TYR A 54 1.01 11.80 2.66
N ASP A 55 0.97 11.23 1.47
CA ASP A 55 1.55 11.82 0.26
C ASP A 55 0.56 12.67 -0.53
N TYR A 56 -0.45 13.20 0.13
CA TYR A 56 -1.47 14.05 -0.44
C TYR A 56 -1.54 15.38 0.31
N GLY A 57 -2.22 16.37 -0.28
CA GLY A 57 -2.42 17.69 0.30
C GLY A 57 -3.80 18.24 0.03
N GLY A 58 -4.21 19.25 0.79
CA GLY A 58 -5.49 19.93 0.60
C GLY A 58 -6.70 19.16 1.09
N PHE A 59 -6.51 18.12 1.90
CA PHE A 59 -7.60 17.33 2.49
C PHE A 59 -7.89 17.76 3.93
N PRO A 60 -9.08 17.38 4.49
CA PRO A 60 -9.41 17.73 5.87
C PRO A 60 -8.37 17.22 6.87
N PRO A 61 -8.17 17.93 8.00
CA PRO A 61 -7.12 17.56 8.97
C PRO A 61 -7.19 16.13 9.48
N HIS A 62 -8.37 15.55 9.65
CA HIS A 62 -8.50 14.19 10.17
C HIS A 62 -7.90 13.14 9.23
N THR A 63 -7.78 13.42 7.92
CA THR A 63 -7.19 12.48 6.97
C THR A 63 -5.68 12.29 7.18
N TYR A 64 -5.02 13.24 7.86
CA TYR A 64 -3.61 13.17 8.20
C TYR A 64 -3.35 12.47 9.54
N LYS A 65 -4.41 12.02 10.20
CA LYS A 65 -4.35 11.28 11.46
C LYS A 65 -4.80 9.83 11.34
N LEU A 66 -5.13 9.40 10.13
CA LEU A 66 -5.49 8.01 9.86
C LEU A 66 -4.30 7.11 10.19
N THR A 67 -4.59 5.94 10.74
CA THR A 67 -3.58 4.94 11.03
C THR A 67 -4.02 3.59 10.49
N TRP A 68 -3.05 2.78 10.13
CA TRP A 68 -3.27 1.40 9.76
C TRP A 68 -2.04 0.59 10.17
N PRO A 69 -2.04 0.01 11.38
CA PRO A 69 -0.86 -0.64 11.94
C PRO A 69 -0.63 -2.03 11.34
N ALA A 70 -0.80 -2.19 10.04
CA ALA A 70 -0.50 -3.43 9.37
C ALA A 70 1.02 -3.69 9.42
N PRO A 71 1.45 -4.92 9.77
CA PRO A 71 2.86 -5.25 9.74
C PRO A 71 3.37 -5.30 8.30
N GLY A 72 4.65 -5.00 8.12
CA GLY A 72 5.35 -5.25 6.88
C GLY A 72 5.62 -6.74 6.70
N ALA A 73 6.16 -7.11 5.55
CA ALA A 73 6.52 -8.50 5.23
C ALA A 73 7.94 -8.54 4.65
N PRO A 74 8.98 -8.38 5.51
CA PRO A 74 10.36 -8.32 5.02
C PRO A 74 10.79 -9.56 4.22
N ASP A 75 10.36 -10.75 4.61
CA ASP A 75 10.71 -11.98 3.88
C ASP A 75 10.05 -12.00 2.50
N LEU A 76 8.79 -11.58 2.40
CA LEU A 76 8.10 -11.46 1.12
C LEU A 76 8.78 -10.39 0.25
N ALA A 77 9.22 -9.27 0.85
CA ALA A 77 9.94 -8.23 0.13
C ALA A 77 11.21 -8.79 -0.53
N GLN A 78 11.98 -9.60 0.17
CA GLN A 78 13.18 -10.24 -0.39
C GLN A 78 12.83 -11.21 -1.51
N ARG A 79 11.74 -11.95 -1.37
CA ARG A 79 11.26 -12.85 -2.44
C ARG A 79 10.86 -12.06 -3.68
N ILE A 80 10.17 -10.93 -3.52
CA ILE A 80 9.80 -10.05 -4.62
C ILE A 80 11.04 -9.52 -5.32
N ARG A 81 12.06 -9.09 -4.58
CA ARG A 81 13.32 -8.63 -5.14
C ARG A 81 14.02 -9.73 -5.94
N GLY A 82 14.02 -10.95 -5.44
CA GLY A 82 14.56 -12.09 -6.18
C GLY A 82 13.84 -12.33 -7.51
N LEU A 83 12.52 -12.24 -7.52
CA LEU A 83 11.72 -12.37 -8.74
C LEU A 83 12.00 -11.24 -9.72
N LEU A 84 12.15 -10.00 -9.24
CA LEU A 84 12.53 -8.86 -10.08
C LEU A 84 13.89 -9.07 -10.73
N THR A 85 14.87 -9.53 -9.97
CA THR A 85 16.20 -9.87 -10.49
C THR A 85 16.11 -10.91 -11.61
N THR A 86 15.34 -11.96 -11.40
CA THR A 86 15.12 -13.01 -12.40
C THR A 86 14.50 -12.44 -13.68
N ALA A 87 13.63 -11.44 -13.54
CA ALA A 87 13.00 -10.75 -14.67
C ALA A 87 13.90 -9.69 -15.32
N GLY A 88 15.13 -9.49 -14.83
CA GLY A 88 16.06 -8.49 -15.36
C GLY A 88 15.79 -7.08 -14.87
N ILE A 89 15.07 -6.91 -13.75
CA ILE A 89 14.72 -5.62 -13.17
C ILE A 89 15.54 -5.39 -11.91
N ASP A 90 16.33 -4.32 -11.89
CA ASP A 90 17.07 -3.91 -10.69
C ASP A 90 16.11 -3.42 -9.62
N SER A 91 16.41 -3.76 -8.37
CA SER A 91 15.64 -3.30 -7.22
C SER A 91 16.52 -3.06 -6.01
N ALA A 92 16.00 -2.35 -5.02
CA ALA A 92 16.70 -2.07 -3.77
C ALA A 92 15.74 -2.18 -2.60
N ASP A 93 16.30 -2.42 -1.41
CA ASP A 93 15.54 -2.37 -0.17
C ASP A 93 15.18 -0.93 0.17
N GLU A 94 14.00 -0.72 0.76
CA GLU A 94 13.61 0.55 1.33
C GLU A 94 13.30 0.37 2.82
N PRO A 95 14.27 0.71 3.71
CA PRO A 95 14.09 0.51 5.14
C PRO A 95 13.34 1.63 5.84
N GLU A 96 13.03 2.73 5.16
CA GLU A 96 12.46 3.95 5.77
C GLU A 96 11.05 4.30 5.27
N ARG A 97 10.53 3.57 4.30
CA ARG A 97 9.22 3.89 3.73
C ARG A 97 8.37 2.65 3.44
#